data_f58da35fb4cc77ee97d8cf76a868c151
#
_entry.id   f58da35fb4cc77ee97d8cf76a868c151
#
_cell.length_a   1.000
_cell.length_b   1.000
_cell.length_c   1.000
_cell.angle_alpha   90.00
_cell.angle_beta   90.00
_cell.angle_gamma   90.00
#
_symmetry.space_group_name_H-M   'P 1'
#
loop_
_entity.id
_entity.type
_entity.pdbx_description
1 polymer ?
#
loop_
_entity_poly.entity_id
_entity_poly.type
_entity_poly.pdbx_seq_one_letter_code
_entity_poly.pdbx_strand_id
1 'polypeptide(L)'
;MLNTIDTILREAGRIILREKDPEIMQKEGHANFVTQADRDVQDFLFDKLTALMPESAFYGEEQENAPLTDAPTWVVDPIDGTTNFIRGLHHSAISVALSVEKRLSLSAVYNPYRDEMFLAKAGEGAMLNGKRIRCADTPFEFAVVAFGSSLYDPSLVARTMNAAAAIGYPKVDAQVVEGC
;
A
#
# COMPACT_ATOMS: atom_id res chain seq x y z
N MET A 1 6.99 -9.24 -16.78
CA MET A 1 5.99 -9.04 -15.71
C MET A 1 6.22 -7.73 -14.96
N LEU A 2 7.35 -7.45 -14.30
CA LEU A 2 7.57 -6.20 -13.54
C LEU A 2 7.31 -4.94 -14.37
N ASN A 3 7.83 -4.83 -15.58
CA ASN A 3 7.59 -3.67 -16.45
C ASN A 3 6.12 -3.49 -16.83
N THR A 4 5.37 -4.59 -16.98
CA THR A 4 3.93 -4.54 -17.25
C THR A 4 3.17 -4.02 -16.04
N ILE A 5 3.53 -4.48 -14.83
CA ILE A 5 2.96 -3.99 -13.57
C ILE A 5 3.26 -2.50 -13.38
N ASP A 6 4.51 -2.05 -13.63
CA ASP A 6 4.88 -0.62 -13.60
C ASP A 6 3.94 0.22 -14.48
N THR A 7 3.72 -0.22 -15.72
CA THR A 7 2.82 0.47 -16.65
C THR A 7 1.38 0.51 -16.12
N ILE A 8 0.86 -0.63 -15.64
CA ILE A 8 -0.51 -0.74 -15.11
C ILE A 8 -0.70 0.20 -13.92
N LEU A 9 0.23 0.21 -12.96
CA LEU A 9 0.09 1.06 -11.78
C LEU A 9 0.20 2.56 -12.11
N ARG A 10 1.04 2.94 -13.08
CA ARG A 10 1.10 4.32 -13.56
C ARG A 10 -0.19 4.74 -14.25
N GLU A 11 -0.83 3.85 -15.00
CA GLU A 11 -2.15 4.11 -15.58
C GLU A 11 -3.22 4.27 -14.50
N ALA A 12 -3.24 3.39 -13.50
CA ALA A 12 -4.12 3.47 -12.33
C ALA A 12 -3.90 4.79 -11.55
N GLY A 13 -2.65 5.19 -11.32
CA GLY A 13 -2.33 6.44 -10.64
C GLY A 13 -2.86 7.69 -11.33
N ARG A 14 -3.07 7.64 -12.66
CA ARG A 14 -3.71 8.76 -13.37
C ARG A 14 -5.19 8.92 -13.01
N ILE A 15 -5.87 7.86 -12.57
CA ILE A 15 -7.25 7.93 -12.07
C ILE A 15 -7.24 8.76 -10.79
N ILE A 16 -6.35 8.43 -9.84
CA ILE A 16 -6.17 9.15 -8.57
C ILE A 16 -5.87 10.64 -8.82
N LEU A 17 -4.91 10.94 -9.70
CA LEU A 17 -4.47 12.31 -9.96
C LEU A 17 -5.51 13.19 -10.66
N ARG A 18 -6.50 12.59 -11.32
CA ARG A 18 -7.60 13.34 -11.98
C ARG A 18 -8.72 13.70 -11.03
N GLU A 19 -8.88 12.93 -9.96
CA GLU A 19 -9.92 13.17 -8.95
C GLU A 19 -9.53 14.39 -8.10
N LYS A 20 -10.39 15.41 -8.08
CA LYS A 20 -10.15 16.66 -7.36
C LYS A 20 -11.09 16.87 -6.18
N ASP A 21 -12.26 16.24 -6.23
CA ASP A 21 -13.30 16.37 -5.22
C ASP A 21 -13.94 14.99 -5.02
N PRO A 22 -13.25 14.07 -4.31
CA PRO A 22 -13.68 12.69 -4.20
C PRO A 22 -15.03 12.58 -3.49
N GLU A 23 -15.98 11.88 -4.11
CA GLU A 23 -17.21 11.50 -3.47
C GLU A 23 -16.92 10.49 -2.35
N ILE A 24 -17.18 10.93 -1.11
CA ILE A 24 -16.83 10.17 0.09
C ILE A 24 -17.99 9.29 0.48
N MET A 25 -17.76 8.00 0.58
CA MET A 25 -18.69 7.02 1.14
C MET A 25 -18.12 6.46 2.43
N GLN A 26 -18.92 6.37 3.48
CA GLN A 26 -18.50 5.80 4.75
C GLN A 26 -18.81 4.30 4.76
N LYS A 27 -17.78 3.49 5.03
CA LYS A 27 -17.93 2.06 5.35
C LYS A 27 -18.36 1.89 6.80
N GLU A 28 -18.68 0.67 7.22
CA GLU A 28 -18.95 0.38 8.64
C GLU A 28 -17.72 0.69 9.51
N GLY A 29 -17.97 1.39 10.63
CA GLY A 29 -16.93 1.80 11.57
C GLY A 29 -16.63 3.31 11.55
N HIS A 30 -15.90 3.79 12.58
CA HIS A 30 -15.46 5.18 12.65
C HIS A 30 -14.23 5.38 11.76
N ALA A 31 -14.27 6.41 10.91
CA ALA A 31 -13.18 6.81 10.02
C ALA A 31 -12.79 5.77 8.95
N ASN A 32 -13.68 4.84 8.60
CA ASN A 32 -13.47 3.92 7.50
C ASN A 32 -14.16 4.47 6.25
N PHE A 33 -13.40 5.06 5.35
CA PHE A 33 -13.91 5.74 4.16
C PHE A 33 -13.52 4.98 2.89
N VAL A 34 -14.34 5.12 1.88
CA VAL A 34 -14.07 4.72 0.50
C VAL A 34 -14.54 5.83 -0.42
N THR A 35 -13.84 6.04 -1.50
CA THR A 35 -14.25 7.00 -2.53
C THR A 35 -14.60 6.29 -3.84
N GLN A 36 -15.21 7.00 -4.77
CA GLN A 36 -15.40 6.44 -6.12
C GLN A 36 -14.07 6.12 -6.79
N ALA A 37 -13.01 6.91 -6.50
CA ALA A 37 -11.68 6.65 -7.03
C ALA A 37 -11.09 5.31 -6.57
N ASP A 38 -11.33 4.89 -5.31
CA ASP A 38 -10.89 3.57 -4.81
C ASP A 38 -11.51 2.45 -5.66
N ARG A 39 -12.80 2.55 -5.95
CA ARG A 39 -13.52 1.56 -6.78
C ARG A 39 -13.03 1.57 -8.22
N ASP A 40 -12.90 2.74 -8.83
CA ASP A 40 -12.45 2.88 -10.22
C ASP A 40 -11.03 2.34 -10.40
N VAL A 41 -10.15 2.59 -9.42
CA VAL A 41 -8.78 2.03 -9.42
C VAL A 41 -8.82 0.52 -9.22
N GLN A 42 -9.63 0.00 -8.29
CA GLN A 42 -9.74 -1.44 -8.08
C GLN A 42 -10.27 -2.15 -9.33
N ASP A 43 -11.35 -1.65 -9.95
CA ASP A 43 -11.93 -2.25 -11.15
C ASP A 43 -10.92 -2.24 -12.32
N PHE A 44 -10.22 -1.12 -12.49
CA PHE A 44 -9.15 -1.03 -13.48
C PHE A 44 -8.04 -2.07 -13.24
N LEU A 45 -7.59 -2.20 -11.99
CA LEU A 45 -6.54 -3.16 -11.62
C LEU A 45 -7.04 -4.60 -11.77
N PHE A 46 -8.28 -4.88 -11.39
CA PHE A 46 -8.91 -6.19 -11.58
C PHE A 46 -8.84 -6.61 -13.05
N ASP A 47 -9.32 -5.76 -13.96
CA ASP A 47 -9.32 -6.05 -15.40
C ASP A 47 -7.91 -6.30 -15.94
N LYS A 48 -6.95 -5.45 -15.58
CA LYS A 48 -5.59 -5.52 -16.10
C LYS A 48 -4.80 -6.71 -15.54
N LEU A 49 -4.91 -6.96 -14.23
CA LEU A 49 -4.13 -8.00 -13.56
C LEU A 49 -4.69 -9.40 -13.86
N THR A 50 -6.01 -9.55 -13.94
CA THR A 50 -6.62 -10.83 -14.35
C THR A 50 -6.39 -11.12 -15.84
N ALA A 51 -6.36 -10.11 -16.69
CA ALA A 51 -5.95 -10.30 -18.09
C ALA A 51 -4.47 -10.69 -18.22
N LEU A 52 -3.59 -10.19 -17.34
CA LEU A 52 -2.17 -10.54 -17.31
C LEU A 52 -1.93 -11.98 -16.83
N MET A 53 -2.78 -12.49 -15.94
CA MET A 53 -2.71 -13.84 -15.37
C MET A 53 -4.13 -14.40 -15.18
N PRO A 54 -4.75 -14.98 -16.25
CA PRO A 54 -6.15 -15.40 -16.22
C PRO A 54 -6.47 -16.49 -15.19
N GLU A 55 -5.50 -17.29 -14.77
CA GLU A 55 -5.64 -18.33 -13.75
C GLU A 55 -5.56 -17.79 -12.32
N SER A 56 -5.26 -16.51 -12.13
CA SER A 56 -5.13 -15.91 -10.80
C SER A 56 -6.49 -15.58 -10.18
N ALA A 57 -6.56 -15.72 -8.85
CA ALA A 57 -7.60 -15.09 -8.05
C ALA A 57 -7.24 -13.59 -7.80
N PHE A 58 -8.26 -12.83 -7.37
CA PHE A 58 -8.10 -11.42 -7.01
C PHE A 58 -8.67 -11.21 -5.60
N TYR A 59 -7.89 -10.57 -4.76
CA TYR A 59 -8.21 -10.16 -3.41
C TYR A 59 -8.09 -8.65 -3.32
N GLY A 60 -9.21 -7.94 -3.34
CA GLY A 60 -9.26 -6.47 -3.30
C GLY A 60 -9.77 -5.95 -1.96
N GLU A 61 -9.34 -4.78 -1.55
CA GLU A 61 -9.82 -4.17 -0.31
C GLU A 61 -11.30 -3.78 -0.39
N GLU A 62 -11.76 -3.35 -1.57
CA GLU A 62 -13.09 -2.80 -1.78
C GLU A 62 -14.14 -3.86 -2.16
N GLN A 63 -13.94 -5.12 -1.78
CA GLN A 63 -14.84 -6.23 -2.06
C GLN A 63 -14.84 -7.28 -0.96
N GLU A 64 -15.86 -8.16 -0.95
CA GLU A 64 -15.81 -9.38 -0.17
C GLU A 64 -14.82 -10.37 -0.80
N ASN A 65 -13.94 -10.93 0.01
CA ASN A 65 -12.88 -11.80 -0.44
C ASN A 65 -13.02 -13.22 0.11
N ALA A 66 -12.78 -14.20 -0.74
CA ALA A 66 -12.57 -15.57 -0.29
C ALA A 66 -11.21 -15.73 0.43
N PRO A 67 -11.06 -16.69 1.33
CA PRO A 67 -9.76 -16.97 1.96
C PRO A 67 -8.65 -17.23 0.92
N LEU A 68 -7.44 -16.76 1.19
CA LEU A 68 -6.28 -17.01 0.34
C LEU A 68 -6.00 -18.51 0.23
N THR A 69 -5.86 -18.97 -1.00
CA THR A 69 -5.51 -20.36 -1.36
C THR A 69 -4.05 -20.45 -1.81
N ASP A 70 -3.61 -21.63 -2.23
CA ASP A 70 -2.27 -21.81 -2.83
C ASP A 70 -2.21 -21.31 -4.29
N ALA A 71 -3.38 -21.06 -4.91
CA ALA A 71 -3.44 -20.50 -6.27
C ALA A 71 -2.81 -19.11 -6.33
N PRO A 72 -2.23 -18.71 -7.48
CA PRO A 72 -1.79 -17.36 -7.70
C PRO A 72 -2.92 -16.38 -7.40
N THR A 73 -2.66 -15.38 -6.56
CA THR A 73 -3.66 -14.41 -6.12
C THR A 73 -3.06 -13.02 -6.12
N TRP A 74 -3.68 -12.11 -6.86
CA TRP A 74 -3.39 -10.68 -6.73
C TRP A 74 -4.04 -10.14 -5.46
N VAL A 75 -3.25 -9.49 -4.62
CA VAL A 75 -3.71 -8.78 -3.42
C VAL A 75 -3.54 -7.30 -3.69
N VAL A 76 -4.63 -6.54 -3.61
CA VAL A 76 -4.68 -5.16 -4.08
C VAL A 76 -5.32 -4.27 -3.03
N ASP A 77 -4.65 -3.17 -2.72
CA ASP A 77 -5.19 -2.00 -2.08
C ASP A 77 -5.14 -0.85 -3.11
N PRO A 78 -6.31 -0.37 -3.57
CA PRO A 78 -6.37 0.62 -4.64
C PRO A 78 -5.87 1.99 -4.23
N ILE A 79 -6.13 2.42 -2.98
CA ILE A 79 -5.67 3.70 -2.43
C ILE A 79 -5.33 3.51 -0.94
N ASP A 80 -4.16 2.92 -0.67
CA ASP A 80 -3.61 2.89 0.69
C ASP A 80 -3.45 4.32 1.21
N GLY A 81 -4.11 4.63 2.33
CA GLY A 81 -4.22 5.97 2.86
C GLY A 81 -5.39 6.79 2.27
N THR A 82 -6.59 6.20 2.15
CA THR A 82 -7.81 6.88 1.66
C THR A 82 -8.10 8.16 2.43
N THR A 83 -7.89 8.20 3.75
CA THR A 83 -8.03 9.43 4.55
C THR A 83 -7.08 10.54 4.08
N ASN A 84 -5.83 10.19 3.78
CA ASN A 84 -4.84 11.14 3.25
C ASN A 84 -5.24 11.65 1.87
N PHE A 85 -5.78 10.75 1.04
CA PHE A 85 -6.31 11.10 -0.28
C PHE A 85 -7.46 12.10 -0.17
N ILE A 86 -8.50 11.82 0.64
CA ILE A 86 -9.66 12.69 0.88
C ILE A 86 -9.23 14.06 1.42
N ARG A 87 -8.19 14.11 2.26
CA ARG A 87 -7.68 15.36 2.86
C ARG A 87 -6.68 16.09 1.96
N GLY A 88 -6.37 15.58 0.78
CA GLY A 88 -5.41 16.20 -0.13
C GLY A 88 -3.99 16.26 0.42
N LEU A 89 -3.60 15.33 1.30
CA LEU A 89 -2.27 15.30 1.90
C LEU A 89 -1.20 14.77 0.94
N HIS A 90 -1.61 14.24 -0.20
CA HIS A 90 -0.72 13.65 -1.22
C HIS A 90 0.20 12.54 -0.66
N HIS A 91 -0.31 11.81 0.32
CA HIS A 91 0.38 10.73 1.01
C HIS A 91 -0.48 9.46 0.98
N SER A 92 -0.69 8.96 -0.21
CA SER A 92 -1.38 7.70 -0.49
C SER A 92 -0.70 6.98 -1.65
N ALA A 93 -0.90 5.67 -1.73
CA ALA A 93 -0.26 4.83 -2.72
C ALA A 93 -1.22 3.75 -3.23
N ILE A 94 -0.92 3.20 -4.41
CA ILE A 94 -1.51 1.96 -4.90
C ILE A 94 -0.61 0.83 -4.47
N SER A 95 -1.15 -0.20 -3.82
CA SER A 95 -0.40 -1.37 -3.40
C SER A 95 -0.90 -2.63 -4.09
N VAL A 96 0.00 -3.37 -4.73
CA VAL A 96 -0.30 -4.62 -5.43
C VAL A 96 0.74 -5.67 -5.08
N ALA A 97 0.28 -6.87 -4.73
CA ALA A 97 1.15 -8.01 -4.52
C ALA A 97 0.63 -9.25 -5.26
N LEU A 98 1.53 -10.11 -5.69
CA LEU A 98 1.21 -11.44 -6.18
C LEU A 98 1.63 -12.48 -5.15
N SER A 99 0.65 -13.20 -4.60
CA SER A 99 0.85 -14.35 -3.74
C SER A 99 0.78 -15.63 -4.56
N VAL A 100 1.75 -16.52 -4.40
CA VAL A 100 1.78 -17.86 -4.99
C VAL A 100 2.13 -18.84 -3.87
N GLU A 101 1.35 -19.89 -3.69
CA GLU A 101 1.52 -20.83 -2.57
C GLU A 101 1.58 -20.12 -1.21
N LYS A 102 0.75 -19.08 -1.03
CA LYS A 102 0.71 -18.22 0.17
C LYS A 102 2.02 -17.49 0.49
N ARG A 103 2.89 -17.33 -0.51
CA ARG A 103 4.14 -16.59 -0.39
C ARG A 103 4.15 -15.42 -1.36
N LEU A 104 4.67 -14.29 -0.91
CA LEU A 104 4.85 -13.14 -1.80
C LEU A 104 5.88 -13.46 -2.87
N SER A 105 5.46 -13.42 -4.13
CA SER A 105 6.31 -13.61 -5.30
C SER A 105 6.77 -12.28 -5.89
N LEU A 106 5.87 -11.30 -5.88
CA LEU A 106 6.09 -9.95 -6.42
C LEU A 106 5.31 -8.95 -5.60
N SER A 107 5.84 -7.74 -5.47
CA SER A 107 5.11 -6.59 -4.93
C SER A 107 5.43 -5.32 -5.71
N ALA A 108 4.44 -4.42 -5.75
CA ALA A 108 4.55 -3.11 -6.36
C ALA A 108 3.78 -2.10 -5.48
N VAL A 109 4.43 -0.98 -5.15
CA VAL A 109 3.80 0.15 -4.47
C VAL A 109 4.10 1.41 -5.27
N TYR A 110 3.06 2.13 -5.65
CA TYR A 110 3.19 3.34 -6.47
C TYR A 110 2.57 4.55 -5.79
N ASN A 111 3.38 5.54 -5.48
CA ASN A 111 2.92 6.86 -5.07
C ASN A 111 2.79 7.75 -6.31
N PRO A 112 1.56 8.07 -6.78
CA PRO A 112 1.37 8.83 -8.00
C PRO A 112 1.75 10.31 -7.87
N TYR A 113 1.71 10.87 -6.66
CA TYR A 113 2.02 12.29 -6.42
C TYR A 113 3.52 12.59 -6.51
N ARG A 114 4.36 11.59 -6.18
CA ARG A 114 5.82 11.70 -6.24
C ARG A 114 6.42 10.99 -7.44
N ASP A 115 5.60 10.28 -8.19
CA ASP A 115 6.04 9.39 -9.27
C ASP A 115 7.10 8.37 -8.78
N GLU A 116 6.87 7.81 -7.58
CA GLU A 116 7.73 6.82 -6.95
C GLU A 116 7.13 5.41 -7.10
N MET A 117 7.77 4.59 -7.91
CA MET A 117 7.41 3.20 -8.15
C MET A 117 8.39 2.27 -7.43
N PHE A 118 7.95 1.64 -6.35
CA PHE A 118 8.67 0.59 -5.67
C PHE A 118 8.25 -0.76 -6.23
N LEU A 119 9.22 -1.54 -6.69
CA LEU A 119 8.99 -2.88 -7.23
C LEU A 119 9.93 -3.86 -6.55
N ALA A 120 9.42 -5.02 -6.17
CA ALA A 120 10.23 -6.10 -5.66
C ALA A 120 9.76 -7.45 -6.23
N LYS A 121 10.71 -8.37 -6.39
CA LYS A 121 10.43 -9.75 -6.71
C LYS A 121 11.26 -10.68 -5.84
N ALA A 122 10.66 -11.75 -5.39
CA ALA A 122 11.32 -12.72 -4.52
C ALA A 122 12.64 -13.19 -5.13
N GLY A 123 13.74 -13.09 -4.37
CA GLY A 123 15.09 -13.46 -4.80
C GLY A 123 15.79 -12.43 -5.70
N GLU A 124 15.10 -11.40 -6.21
CA GLU A 124 15.71 -10.40 -7.12
C GLU A 124 15.97 -9.04 -6.44
N GLY A 125 15.46 -8.85 -5.21
CA GLY A 125 15.59 -7.60 -4.45
C GLY A 125 14.55 -6.55 -4.84
N ALA A 126 14.79 -5.28 -4.46
CA ALA A 126 13.86 -4.18 -4.61
C ALA A 126 14.44 -3.05 -5.48
N MET A 127 13.53 -2.32 -6.14
CA MET A 127 13.85 -1.20 -7.02
C MET A 127 12.93 -0.01 -6.72
N LEU A 128 13.46 1.20 -6.86
CA LEU A 128 12.72 2.46 -6.92
C LEU A 128 12.94 3.09 -8.29
N ASN A 129 11.88 3.27 -9.05
CA ASN A 129 11.94 3.81 -10.41
C ASN A 129 13.04 3.13 -11.27
N GLY A 130 13.10 1.79 -11.22
CA GLY A 130 14.06 0.97 -11.97
C GLY A 130 15.48 0.96 -11.41
N LYS A 131 15.77 1.72 -10.35
CA LYS A 131 17.08 1.71 -9.68
C LYS A 131 17.04 0.79 -8.46
N ARG A 132 18.03 -0.10 -8.34
CA ARG A 132 18.12 -1.00 -7.21
C ARG A 132 18.26 -0.23 -5.90
N ILE A 133 17.47 -0.60 -4.91
CA ILE A 133 17.52 -0.08 -3.55
C ILE A 133 17.83 -1.21 -2.56
N ARG A 134 18.31 -0.82 -1.38
CA ARG A 134 18.54 -1.70 -0.22
C ARG A 134 18.43 -0.88 1.05
N CYS A 135 18.15 -1.54 2.15
CA CYS A 135 18.19 -0.90 3.46
C CYS A 135 19.56 -0.30 3.73
N ALA A 136 19.60 0.84 4.43
CA ALA A 136 20.84 1.43 4.88
C ALA A 136 21.47 0.52 5.96
N ASP A 137 22.81 0.44 5.95
CA ASP A 137 23.57 -0.20 7.02
C ASP A 137 23.92 0.86 8.09
N THR A 138 22.85 1.40 8.71
CA THR A 138 22.98 2.45 9.72
C THR A 138 22.90 1.81 11.10
N PRO A 139 23.86 2.03 12.01
CA PRO A 139 23.77 1.59 13.38
C PRO A 139 22.48 2.10 14.04
N PHE A 140 21.88 1.30 14.92
CA PHE A 140 20.57 1.59 15.50
C PHE A 140 20.51 2.95 16.20
N GLU A 141 21.61 3.39 16.83
CA GLU A 141 21.71 4.69 17.50
C GLU A 141 21.53 5.89 16.56
N PHE A 142 21.71 5.68 15.25
CA PHE A 142 21.58 6.71 14.21
C PHE A 142 20.45 6.43 13.23
N ALA A 143 19.68 5.36 13.46
CA ALA A 143 18.58 4.99 12.60
C ALA A 143 17.38 5.90 12.79
N VAL A 144 16.68 6.20 11.68
CA VAL A 144 15.33 6.78 11.73
C VAL A 144 14.34 5.64 11.83
N VAL A 145 13.51 5.66 12.86
CA VAL A 145 12.51 4.62 13.11
C VAL A 145 11.12 5.21 12.88
N ALA A 146 10.35 4.60 12.01
CA ALA A 146 8.95 4.93 11.81
C ALA A 146 8.08 3.97 12.66
N PHE A 147 7.07 4.53 13.31
CA PHE A 147 6.07 3.76 14.04
C PHE A 147 4.72 3.94 13.36
N GLY A 148 4.14 2.83 12.92
CA GLY A 148 2.74 2.77 12.52
C GLY A 148 1.87 2.38 13.71
N SER A 149 0.70 3.00 13.84
CA SER A 149 -0.30 2.64 14.85
C SER A 149 -1.68 2.64 14.23
N SER A 150 -2.43 1.55 14.43
CA SER A 150 -3.84 1.52 14.08
C SER A 150 -4.64 2.31 15.11
N LEU A 151 -5.24 3.41 14.70
CA LEU A 151 -6.16 4.19 15.54
C LEU A 151 -7.47 3.44 15.84
N TYR A 152 -7.74 2.36 15.12
CA TYR A 152 -8.93 1.51 15.30
C TYR A 152 -8.83 0.58 16.51
N ASP A 153 -7.62 0.34 17.02
CA ASP A 153 -7.37 -0.48 18.21
C ASP A 153 -6.54 0.28 19.24
N PRO A 154 -7.18 0.86 20.28
CA PRO A 154 -6.47 1.60 21.32
C PRO A 154 -5.38 0.79 22.05
N SER A 155 -5.51 -0.55 22.10
CA SER A 155 -4.51 -1.40 22.72
C SER A 155 -3.20 -1.44 21.92
N LEU A 156 -3.29 -1.37 20.59
CA LEU A 156 -2.13 -1.29 19.71
C LEU A 156 -1.44 0.08 19.83
N VAL A 157 -2.19 1.17 19.98
CA VAL A 157 -1.63 2.50 20.23
C VAL A 157 -0.76 2.49 21.47
N ALA A 158 -1.29 2.00 22.60
CA ALA A 158 -0.53 1.93 23.85
C ALA A 158 0.72 1.05 23.71
N ARG A 159 0.63 -0.09 23.06
CA ARG A 159 1.78 -0.98 22.82
C ARG A 159 2.86 -0.33 21.95
N THR A 160 2.45 0.37 20.89
CA THR A 160 3.36 1.09 19.98
C THR A 160 4.08 2.21 20.73
N MET A 161 3.36 3.02 21.52
CA MET A 161 3.94 4.08 22.34
C MET A 161 4.90 3.55 23.40
N ASN A 162 4.57 2.45 24.06
CA ASN A 162 5.47 1.80 25.02
C ASN A 162 6.73 1.25 24.33
N ALA A 163 6.61 0.66 23.16
CA ALA A 163 7.75 0.20 22.38
C ALA A 163 8.64 1.37 21.95
N ALA A 164 8.07 2.48 21.49
CA ALA A 164 8.79 3.69 21.14
C ALA A 164 9.56 4.27 22.35
N ALA A 165 8.91 4.32 23.51
CA ALA A 165 9.54 4.79 24.76
C ALA A 165 10.68 3.85 25.21
N ALA A 166 10.52 2.54 25.07
CA ALA A 166 11.53 1.54 25.45
C ALA A 166 12.80 1.60 24.59
N ILE A 167 12.71 2.12 23.37
CA ILE A 167 13.85 2.32 22.47
C ILE A 167 14.77 3.46 22.95
N GLY A 168 14.29 4.32 23.87
CA GLY A 168 15.13 5.30 24.56
C GLY A 168 15.60 6.46 23.67
N TYR A 169 14.89 6.76 22.58
CA TYR A 169 15.24 7.84 21.67
C TYR A 169 14.89 9.21 22.26
N PRO A 170 15.86 10.11 22.47
CA PRO A 170 15.60 11.47 22.96
C PRO A 170 15.00 12.41 21.91
N LYS A 171 14.85 11.98 20.65
CA LYS A 171 14.26 12.77 19.57
C LYS A 171 13.43 11.85 18.66
N VAL A 172 12.15 11.74 18.97
CA VAL A 172 11.17 11.17 18.05
C VAL A 172 10.49 12.33 17.34
N ASP A 173 10.88 12.60 16.10
CA ASP A 173 10.01 13.34 15.19
C ASP A 173 8.93 12.35 14.75
N ALA A 174 7.84 12.32 15.51
CA ALA A 174 6.70 11.48 15.21
C ALA A 174 5.98 12.02 13.96
N GLN A 175 6.26 11.47 12.80
CA GLN A 175 5.33 11.52 11.69
C GLN A 175 4.34 10.37 11.88
N VAL A 176 3.10 10.69 12.17
CA VAL A 176 2.00 9.72 12.12
C VAL A 176 1.74 9.44 10.64
N VAL A 177 2.16 8.28 10.18
CA VAL A 177 1.82 7.76 8.86
C VAL A 177 0.60 6.86 9.07
N GLU A 178 -0.58 7.30 8.66
CA GLU A 178 -1.73 6.41 8.53
C GLU A 178 -1.51 5.51 7.31
N GLY A 179 -1.74 4.24 7.48
CA GLY A 179 -1.74 3.26 6.42
C GLY A 179 -0.39 2.52 6.30
N CYS A 180 -0.24 1.47 7.03
CA CYS A 180 0.53 0.26 6.73
C CYS A 180 -0.22 -0.93 7.29
#